data_47e554154c80ba7126deb4092cdc8427
#
_entry.id   47e554154c80ba7126deb4092cdc8427
#
_cell.length_a   1.000
_cell.length_b   1.000
_cell.length_c   1.000
_cell.angle_alpha   90.00
_cell.angle_beta   90.00
_cell.angle_gamma   90.00
#
_symmetry.space_group_name_H-M   'P 1'
#
loop_
_entity.id
_entity.type
_entity.pdbx_description
1 polymer ?
#
loop_
_entity_poly.entity_id
_entity_poly.type
_entity_poly.pdbx_seq_one_letter_code
_entity_poly.pdbx_strand_id
1 'polypeptide(L)'
;MADEKMTKEMTLKNKYGMHVRPAGLFAKVASRFKADVKVEKDGDGNVVSGKSIMALMTLEAVCGSTLTVTATGPEADNVLDELEALVKRKFDIPDEQ
;
A
#
# COMPACT_ATOMS: atom_id res chain seq x y z
N MET A 1 -1.54 -15.52 21.61
CA MET A 1 -2.49 -14.47 21.28
C MET A 1 -2.56 -14.30 19.78
N ALA A 2 -3.78 -14.15 19.29
CA ALA A 2 -3.96 -13.91 17.88
C ALA A 2 -3.50 -12.48 17.55
N ASP A 3 -2.84 -12.33 16.43
CA ASP A 3 -2.47 -11.01 15.93
C ASP A 3 -3.71 -10.29 15.44
N GLU A 4 -3.70 -8.98 15.61
CA GLU A 4 -4.79 -8.16 15.10
C GLU A 4 -4.73 -8.09 13.60
N LYS A 5 -5.90 -8.10 12.99
CA LYS A 5 -6.04 -7.89 11.55
C LYS A 5 -6.83 -6.62 11.35
N MET A 6 -6.26 -5.68 10.61
CA MET A 6 -6.86 -4.38 10.37
C MET A 6 -6.82 -4.06 8.88
N THR A 7 -7.83 -3.36 8.43
CA THR A 7 -7.97 -3.02 7.00
C THR A 7 -8.26 -1.55 6.84
N LYS A 8 -7.60 -0.91 5.86
CA LYS A 8 -7.90 0.47 5.46
C LYS A 8 -7.97 0.57 3.96
N GLU A 9 -8.82 1.48 3.49
CA GLU A 9 -8.89 1.80 2.07
C GLU A 9 -8.11 3.08 1.82
N MET A 10 -7.30 3.08 0.77
CA MET A 10 -6.45 4.20 0.40
C MET A 10 -6.61 4.47 -1.08
N THR A 11 -6.96 5.70 -1.44
CA THR A 11 -7.14 6.06 -2.84
C THR A 11 -5.87 6.72 -3.36
N LEU A 12 -5.36 6.21 -4.48
CA LEU A 12 -4.16 6.76 -5.10
C LEU A 12 -4.46 8.13 -5.71
N LYS A 13 -3.65 9.10 -5.35
CA LYS A 13 -3.81 10.49 -5.80
C LYS A 13 -2.70 10.95 -6.74
N ASN A 14 -1.62 10.19 -6.82
CA ASN A 14 -0.49 10.56 -7.67
C ASN A 14 -0.79 10.22 -9.13
N LYS A 15 -0.24 11.00 -10.02
CA LYS A 15 -0.61 11.00 -11.44
C LYS A 15 -0.50 9.64 -12.12
N TYR A 16 0.61 8.95 -11.89
CA TYR A 16 0.87 7.68 -12.58
C TYR A 16 0.57 6.44 -11.75
N GLY A 17 -0.07 6.61 -10.57
CA GLY A 17 -0.48 5.48 -9.77
C GLY A 17 0.67 4.66 -9.20
N MET A 18 0.48 3.35 -9.15
CA MET A 18 1.43 2.44 -8.51
C MET A 18 2.52 1.97 -9.48
N HIS A 19 3.31 2.91 -10.01
CA HIS A 19 4.46 2.55 -10.83
C HIS A 19 5.66 2.22 -9.92
N VAL A 20 6.83 1.99 -10.49
CA VAL A 20 7.96 1.41 -9.75
C VAL A 20 8.39 2.25 -8.55
N ARG A 21 8.38 3.57 -8.66
CA ARG A 21 8.86 4.43 -7.57
C ARG A 21 7.90 4.43 -6.37
N PRO A 22 6.59 4.67 -6.55
CA PRO A 22 5.66 4.52 -5.44
C PRO A 22 5.61 3.11 -4.86
N ALA A 23 5.70 2.08 -5.73
CA ALA A 23 5.71 0.70 -5.26
C ALA A 23 6.93 0.44 -4.38
N GLY A 24 8.08 0.97 -4.75
CA GLY A 24 9.30 0.85 -3.95
C GLY A 24 9.15 1.51 -2.59
N LEU A 25 8.58 2.71 -2.55
CA LEU A 25 8.37 3.43 -1.31
C LEU A 25 7.35 2.72 -0.42
N PHE A 26 6.27 2.23 -1.00
CA PHE A 26 5.24 1.49 -0.28
C PHE A 26 5.85 0.23 0.35
N ALA A 27 6.57 -0.56 -0.44
CA ALA A 27 7.19 -1.79 0.05
C ALA A 27 8.20 -1.51 1.15
N LYS A 28 8.97 -0.43 1.02
CA LYS A 28 9.97 -0.05 2.01
C LYS A 28 9.30 0.27 3.35
N VAL A 29 8.24 1.07 3.33
CA VAL A 29 7.52 1.41 4.56
C VAL A 29 6.88 0.15 5.15
N ALA A 30 6.20 -0.65 4.33
CA ALA A 30 5.56 -1.87 4.81
C ALA A 30 6.56 -2.83 5.46
N SER A 31 7.79 -2.86 4.96
CA SER A 31 8.82 -3.78 5.45
C SER A 31 9.44 -3.35 6.78
N ARG A 32 9.21 -2.12 7.23
CA ARG A 32 9.75 -1.65 8.50
C ARG A 32 9.00 -2.20 9.72
N PHE A 33 7.82 -2.72 9.51
CA PHE A 33 6.93 -3.06 10.62
C PHE A 33 6.73 -4.56 10.74
N LYS A 34 6.50 -5.01 11.97
CA LYS A 34 6.21 -6.42 12.26
C LYS A 34 4.74 -6.66 11.98
N ALA A 35 4.40 -6.77 10.73
CA ALA A 35 3.05 -7.05 10.28
C ALA A 35 3.11 -7.63 8.87
N ASP A 36 2.17 -8.52 8.58
CA ASP A 36 1.94 -8.96 7.22
C ASP A 36 1.08 -7.89 6.54
N VAL A 37 1.39 -7.54 5.31
CA VAL A 37 0.66 -6.50 4.59
C VAL A 37 0.20 -7.06 3.24
N LYS A 38 -1.11 -7.02 3.02
CA LYS A 38 -1.72 -7.49 1.77
C LYS A 38 -2.47 -6.32 1.13
N VAL A 39 -2.42 -6.27 -0.19
CA VAL A 39 -3.02 -5.17 -0.95
C VAL A 39 -3.87 -5.71 -2.08
N GLU A 40 -5.04 -5.13 -2.24
CA GLU A 40 -5.97 -5.48 -3.32
C GLU A 40 -6.46 -4.17 -3.95
N LYS A 41 -6.57 -4.14 -5.28
CA LYS A 41 -7.03 -2.95 -5.99
C LYS A 41 -8.51 -3.09 -6.32
N ASP A 42 -9.30 -2.10 -5.91
CA ASP A 42 -10.72 -1.97 -6.28
C ASP A 42 -11.56 -3.24 -6.09
N GLY A 43 -11.13 -4.10 -5.15
CA GLY A 43 -11.89 -5.32 -4.87
C GLY A 43 -11.87 -6.35 -5.98
N ASP A 44 -10.81 -6.35 -6.81
CA ASP A 44 -10.74 -7.23 -7.97
C ASP A 44 -10.36 -8.68 -7.65
N GLY A 45 -10.12 -9.00 -6.38
CA GLY A 45 -9.77 -10.35 -5.95
C GLY A 45 -8.30 -10.70 -6.05
N ASN A 46 -7.49 -9.84 -6.66
CA ASN A 46 -6.05 -10.08 -6.78
C ASN A 46 -5.32 -9.47 -5.58
N VAL A 47 -5.05 -10.29 -4.57
CA VAL A 47 -4.41 -9.85 -3.33
C VAL A 47 -2.92 -10.15 -3.41
N VAL A 48 -2.10 -9.11 -3.22
CA VAL A 48 -0.65 -9.25 -3.34
C VAL A 48 0.04 -8.78 -2.07
N SER A 49 1.31 -9.15 -1.92
CA SER A 49 2.11 -8.72 -0.76
C SER A 49 2.45 -7.24 -0.90
N GLY A 50 2.17 -6.47 0.15
CA GLY A 50 2.54 -5.06 0.20
C GLY A 50 4.03 -4.83 0.42
N LYS A 51 4.81 -5.89 0.62
CA LYS A 51 6.25 -5.80 0.81
C LYS A 51 7.04 -6.15 -0.45
N SER A 52 6.35 -6.44 -1.55
CA SER A 52 6.98 -6.82 -2.81
C SER A 52 6.71 -5.75 -3.87
N ILE A 53 7.78 -5.11 -4.35
CA ILE A 53 7.66 -4.09 -5.39
C ILE A 53 7.02 -4.67 -6.64
N MET A 54 7.50 -5.83 -7.09
CA MET A 54 6.98 -6.44 -8.31
C MET A 54 5.52 -6.84 -8.16
N ALA A 55 5.15 -7.38 -7.00
CA ALA A 55 3.76 -7.76 -6.77
C ALA A 55 2.83 -6.54 -6.79
N LEU A 56 3.27 -5.44 -6.17
CA LEU A 56 2.48 -4.20 -6.18
C LEU A 56 2.29 -3.68 -7.59
N MET A 57 3.30 -3.82 -8.44
CA MET A 57 3.20 -3.36 -9.83
C MET A 57 2.20 -4.19 -10.64
N THR A 58 2.01 -5.47 -10.27
CA THR A 58 1.04 -6.31 -10.98
C THR A 58 -0.40 -5.86 -10.74
N LEU A 59 -0.65 -5.01 -9.74
CA LEU A 59 -1.98 -4.47 -9.51
C LEU A 59 -2.44 -3.55 -10.64
N GLU A 60 -1.51 -2.93 -11.35
CA GLU A 60 -1.81 -1.96 -12.40
C GLU A 60 -2.74 -0.85 -11.90
N ALA A 61 -2.53 -0.45 -10.65
CA ALA A 61 -3.37 0.57 -10.02
C ALA A 61 -2.98 1.96 -10.54
N VAL A 62 -4.00 2.71 -10.95
CA VAL A 62 -3.81 4.04 -11.53
C VAL A 62 -4.32 5.11 -10.56
N CYS A 63 -4.09 6.37 -10.92
CA CYS A 63 -4.66 7.49 -10.15
C CYS A 63 -6.16 7.32 -10.03
N GLY A 64 -6.68 7.40 -8.81
CA GLY A 64 -8.10 7.19 -8.54
C GLY A 64 -8.45 5.77 -8.10
N SER A 65 -7.55 4.81 -8.30
CA SER A 65 -7.78 3.45 -7.81
C SER A 65 -7.79 3.43 -6.28
N THR A 66 -8.64 2.59 -5.70
CA THR A 66 -8.69 2.39 -4.26
C THR A 66 -7.98 1.10 -3.90
N LEU A 67 -6.99 1.22 -3.02
CA LEU A 67 -6.28 0.06 -2.50
C LEU A 67 -6.90 -0.34 -1.16
N THR A 68 -7.28 -1.61 -1.04
CA THR A 68 -7.68 -2.17 0.23
C THR A 68 -6.44 -2.81 0.83
N VAL A 69 -5.94 -2.22 1.92
CA VAL A 69 -4.70 -2.66 2.56
C VAL A 69 -5.04 -3.33 3.88
N THR A 70 -4.68 -4.59 4.00
CA THR A 70 -4.92 -5.38 5.19
C THR A 70 -3.59 -5.71 5.85
N ALA A 71 -3.46 -5.37 7.12
CA ALA A 71 -2.27 -5.66 7.91
C ALA A 71 -2.63 -6.58 9.05
N THR A 72 -1.79 -7.58 9.31
CA THR A 72 -1.96 -8.54 10.39
C THR A 72 -0.67 -8.64 11.17
N GLY A 73 -0.73 -8.47 12.49
CA GLY A 73 0.45 -8.59 13.32
C GLY A 73 0.49 -7.54 14.41
N PRO A 74 1.55 -7.58 15.25
CA PRO A 74 1.64 -6.67 16.40
C PRO A 74 1.73 -5.20 16.03
N GLU A 75 2.22 -4.87 14.83
CA GLU A 75 2.34 -3.48 14.39
C GLU A 75 1.41 -3.16 13.22
N ALA A 76 0.28 -3.88 13.12
CA ALA A 76 -0.67 -3.69 12.05
C ALA A 76 -1.21 -2.26 12.00
N ASP A 77 -1.56 -1.70 13.16
CA ASP A 77 -2.07 -0.33 13.24
C ASP A 77 -1.03 0.68 12.77
N ASN A 78 0.20 0.52 13.22
CA ASN A 78 1.29 1.43 12.89
C ASN A 78 1.59 1.45 11.39
N VAL A 79 1.66 0.27 10.77
CA VAL A 79 1.98 0.21 9.34
C VAL A 79 0.88 0.81 8.50
N LEU A 80 -0.38 0.59 8.86
CA LEU A 80 -1.50 1.17 8.11
C LEU A 80 -1.50 2.69 8.19
N ASP A 81 -1.20 3.25 9.38
CA ASP A 81 -1.13 4.69 9.52
C ASP A 81 -0.02 5.29 8.67
N GLU A 82 1.15 4.65 8.64
CA GLU A 82 2.28 5.14 7.85
C GLU A 82 2.01 5.02 6.36
N LEU A 83 1.41 3.92 5.93
CA LEU A 83 1.09 3.73 4.52
C LEU A 83 0.01 4.71 4.06
N GLU A 84 -0.99 4.95 4.89
CA GLU A 84 -2.04 5.92 4.58
C GLU A 84 -1.45 7.32 4.43
N ALA A 85 -0.57 7.71 5.34
CA ALA A 85 0.08 9.01 5.26
C ALA A 85 0.92 9.14 3.99
N LEU A 86 1.64 8.07 3.63
CA LEU A 86 2.46 8.06 2.42
C LEU A 86 1.60 8.26 1.17
N VAL A 87 0.48 7.55 1.09
CA VAL A 87 -0.43 7.66 -0.06
C VAL A 87 -1.04 9.05 -0.13
N LYS A 88 -1.43 9.62 1.02
CA LYS A 88 -2.00 10.97 1.06
C LYS A 88 -1.02 12.03 0.61
N ARG A 89 0.27 11.83 0.86
CA ARG A 89 1.33 12.73 0.42
C ARG A 89 1.74 12.50 -1.03
N LYS A 90 1.01 11.68 -1.77
CA LYS A 90 1.38 11.29 -3.14
C LYS A 90 2.79 10.73 -3.20
N PHE A 91 3.15 9.95 -2.17
CA PHE A 91 4.47 9.30 -2.03
C PHE A 91 5.63 10.30 -1.98
N ASP A 92 5.35 11.57 -1.69
CA ASP A 92 6.35 12.63 -1.67
C ASP A 92 7.09 12.79 -2.99
N ILE A 93 6.51 12.29 -4.07
CA ILE A 93 7.09 12.44 -5.41
C ILE A 93 6.61 13.79 -5.96
N PRO A 94 7.52 14.64 -6.46
CA PRO A 94 7.09 15.90 -7.08
C PRO A 94 6.13 15.65 -8.23
N ASP A 95 5.35 16.67 -8.59
CA ASP A 95 4.39 16.54 -9.67
C ASP A 95 5.03 15.84 -10.86
N GLU A 96 4.41 14.75 -11.25
CA GLU A 96 4.89 13.96 -12.37
C GLU A 96 4.51 14.66 -13.65
N GLN A 97 5.47 14.80 -14.53
CA GLN A 97 5.26 15.51 -15.79
C GLN A 97 5.03 14.57 -16.92
#